data_0428caa8edb59ad7aa337f459f02ecf0
#
_entry.id   0428caa8edb59ad7aa337f459f02ecf0
#
_cell.length_a   1.000
_cell.length_b   1.000
_cell.length_c   1.000
_cell.angle_alpha   90.00
_cell.angle_beta   90.00
_cell.angle_gamma   90.00
#
_symmetry.space_group_name_H-M   'P 1'
#
loop_
_entity.id
_entity.type
_entity.pdbx_description
1 polymer ?
#
loop_
_entity_poly.entity_id
_entity_poly.type
_entity_poly.pdbx_seq_one_letter_code
_entity_poly.pdbx_strand_id
1 'polypeptide(L)'
;MNALNIIDKYYPEENELKRILLTHSRSVADKALWIADKHPELNLDKAFLEEAAMLHDIGIFLTDAPGIFCFGDKPYICHGYLGADLLREEGFPRHALVCERH
;
A
#
# COMPACT_ATOMS: atom_id res chain seq x y z
N MET A 1 10.03 -1.75 10.35
CA MET A 1 8.63 -1.35 10.19
C MET A 1 7.77 -2.59 9.94
N ASN A 2 6.53 -2.61 10.42
CA ASN A 2 5.60 -3.72 10.18
C ASN A 2 4.39 -3.20 9.39
N ALA A 3 4.36 -3.49 8.09
CA ALA A 3 3.31 -3.02 7.20
C ALA A 3 1.92 -3.53 7.60
N LEU A 4 1.82 -4.79 8.06
CA LEU A 4 0.54 -5.36 8.49
C LEU A 4 -0.03 -4.63 9.71
N ASN A 5 0.81 -4.17 10.62
CA ASN A 5 0.34 -3.38 11.77
C ASN A 5 -0.26 -2.04 11.32
N ILE A 6 0.33 -1.40 10.33
CA ILE A 6 -0.19 -0.15 9.77
C ILE A 6 -1.51 -0.41 9.05
N ILE A 7 -1.58 -1.47 8.26
CA ILE A 7 -2.82 -1.85 7.57
C ILE A 7 -3.93 -2.13 8.60
N ASP A 8 -3.63 -2.88 9.65
CA ASP A 8 -4.63 -3.19 10.69
C ASP A 8 -5.14 -1.94 11.40
N LYS A 9 -4.30 -0.92 11.54
CA LYS A 9 -4.71 0.36 12.15
C LYS A 9 -5.81 1.06 11.35
N TYR A 10 -5.67 1.09 10.02
CA TYR A 10 -6.62 1.79 9.14
C TYR A 10 -7.72 0.89 8.60
N TYR A 11 -7.53 -0.42 8.66
CA TYR A 11 -8.48 -1.44 8.22
C TYR A 11 -8.71 -2.43 9.37
N PRO A 12 -9.35 -1.98 10.47
CA PRO A 12 -9.47 -2.82 11.66
C PRO A 12 -10.45 -3.98 11.51
N GLU A 13 -11.38 -3.88 10.55
CA GLU A 13 -12.39 -4.92 10.34
C GLU A 13 -11.94 -5.93 9.29
N GLU A 14 -12.15 -7.21 9.57
CA GLU A 14 -11.92 -8.28 8.61
C GLU A 14 -13.11 -8.36 7.65
N ASN A 15 -13.03 -7.59 6.55
CA ASN A 15 -14.12 -7.47 5.58
C ASN A 15 -13.60 -7.63 4.14
N GLU A 16 -14.49 -7.51 3.15
CA GLU A 16 -14.16 -7.67 1.74
C GLU A 16 -13.12 -6.64 1.27
N LEU A 17 -13.25 -5.40 1.73
CA LEU A 17 -12.29 -4.35 1.37
C LEU A 17 -10.87 -4.71 1.82
N LYS A 18 -10.72 -5.13 3.08
CA LYS A 18 -9.41 -5.51 3.61
C LYS A 18 -8.86 -6.73 2.87
N ARG A 19 -9.71 -7.70 2.54
CA ARG A 19 -9.31 -8.88 1.77
C ARG A 19 -8.77 -8.49 0.39
N ILE A 20 -9.48 -7.59 -0.30
CA ILE A 20 -9.05 -7.08 -1.60
C ILE A 20 -7.71 -6.38 -1.50
N LEU A 21 -7.57 -5.49 -0.51
CA LEU A 21 -6.33 -4.75 -0.29
C LEU A 21 -5.16 -5.70 -0.04
N LEU A 22 -5.31 -6.64 0.88
CA LEU A 22 -4.23 -7.56 1.25
C LEU A 22 -3.86 -8.48 0.09
N THR A 23 -4.84 -9.01 -0.64
CA THR A 23 -4.59 -9.90 -1.78
C THR A 23 -3.81 -9.18 -2.88
N HIS A 24 -4.26 -7.98 -3.24
CA HIS A 24 -3.58 -7.18 -4.27
C HIS A 24 -2.19 -6.75 -3.82
N SER A 25 -2.07 -6.23 -2.62
CA SER A 25 -0.78 -5.73 -2.11
C SER A 25 0.23 -6.86 -1.97
N ARG A 26 -0.19 -8.04 -1.50
CA ARG A 26 0.70 -9.21 -1.42
C ARG A 26 1.17 -9.63 -2.81
N SER A 27 0.29 -9.61 -3.79
CA SER A 27 0.67 -9.95 -5.17
C SER A 27 1.71 -8.97 -5.73
N VAL A 28 1.53 -7.67 -5.49
CA VAL A 28 2.48 -6.64 -5.93
C VAL A 28 3.83 -6.79 -5.21
N ALA A 29 3.80 -7.05 -3.90
CA ALA A 29 5.01 -7.25 -3.11
C ALA A 29 5.80 -8.48 -3.59
N ASP A 30 5.11 -9.59 -3.86
CA ASP A 30 5.74 -10.81 -4.35
C ASP A 30 6.39 -10.58 -5.71
N LYS A 31 5.74 -9.83 -6.59
CA LYS A 31 6.30 -9.48 -7.90
C LYS A 31 7.54 -8.60 -7.76
N ALA A 32 7.50 -7.62 -6.87
CA ALA A 32 8.65 -6.73 -6.62
C ALA A 32 9.85 -7.52 -6.10
N LEU A 33 9.62 -8.45 -5.17
CA LEU A 33 10.67 -9.29 -4.62
C LEU A 33 11.24 -10.25 -5.68
N TRP A 34 10.38 -10.80 -6.54
CA TRP A 34 10.81 -11.64 -7.65
C TRP A 34 11.74 -10.88 -8.60
N ILE A 35 11.37 -9.65 -8.94
CA ILE A 35 12.19 -8.78 -9.80
C ILE A 35 13.53 -8.51 -9.13
N ALA A 36 13.55 -8.18 -7.84
CA ALA A 36 14.78 -7.91 -7.09
C ALA A 36 15.72 -9.14 -7.09
N ASP A 37 15.16 -10.34 -6.96
CA ASP A 37 15.94 -11.58 -7.00
C ASP A 37 16.54 -11.87 -8.37
N LYS A 38 15.86 -11.46 -9.44
CA LYS A 38 16.34 -11.62 -10.82
C LYS A 38 17.41 -10.59 -11.20
N HIS A 39 17.52 -9.50 -10.44
CA HIS A 39 18.41 -8.39 -10.74
C HIS A 39 19.29 -8.02 -9.54
N PRO A 40 20.14 -8.98 -9.05
CA PRO A 40 20.99 -8.71 -7.88
C PRO A 40 21.96 -7.55 -8.10
N GLU A 41 22.30 -7.24 -9.36
CA GLU A 41 23.17 -6.11 -9.72
C GLU A 41 22.60 -4.75 -9.32
N LEU A 42 21.28 -4.65 -9.14
CA LEU A 42 20.63 -3.40 -8.72
C LEU A 42 20.74 -3.16 -7.22
N ASN A 43 21.14 -4.18 -6.46
CA ASN A 43 21.32 -4.09 -4.99
C ASN A 43 20.12 -3.44 -4.29
N LEU A 44 18.91 -3.91 -4.60
CA LEU A 44 17.68 -3.35 -4.07
C LEU A 44 17.47 -3.75 -2.59
N ASP A 45 16.90 -2.82 -1.82
CA ASP A 45 16.51 -3.07 -0.43
C ASP A 45 15.19 -3.85 -0.43
N LYS A 46 15.27 -5.18 -0.27
CA LYS A 46 14.10 -6.06 -0.34
C LYS A 46 13.10 -5.79 0.77
N ALA A 47 13.57 -5.49 1.98
CA ALA A 47 12.66 -5.17 3.08
C ALA A 47 11.84 -3.92 2.76
N PHE A 48 12.48 -2.87 2.25
CA PHE A 48 11.79 -1.66 1.84
C PHE A 48 10.81 -1.92 0.69
N LEU A 49 11.22 -2.71 -0.31
CA LEU A 49 10.35 -3.04 -1.45
C LEU A 49 9.07 -3.74 -0.99
N GLU A 50 9.20 -4.72 -0.11
CA GLU A 50 8.04 -5.43 0.40
C GLU A 50 7.12 -4.51 1.20
N GLU A 51 7.68 -3.69 2.09
CA GLU A 51 6.91 -2.74 2.89
C GLU A 51 6.18 -1.72 2.01
N ALA A 52 6.89 -1.12 1.07
CA ALA A 52 6.32 -0.11 0.19
C ALA A 52 5.22 -0.70 -0.69
N ALA A 53 5.42 -1.91 -1.22
CA ALA A 53 4.41 -2.59 -2.03
C ALA A 53 3.17 -2.93 -1.21
N MET A 54 3.34 -3.40 0.02
CA MET A 54 2.21 -3.71 0.90
C MET A 54 1.39 -2.48 1.23
N LEU A 55 2.00 -1.29 1.24
CA LEU A 55 1.35 -0.04 1.66
C LEU A 55 0.94 0.88 0.51
N HIS A 56 1.25 0.51 -0.75
CA HIS A 56 1.07 1.45 -1.87
C HIS A 56 -0.39 1.85 -2.13
N ASP A 57 -1.35 1.03 -1.76
CA ASP A 57 -2.78 1.30 -1.94
C ASP A 57 -3.52 1.58 -0.63
N ILE A 58 -2.79 1.88 0.45
CA ILE A 58 -3.42 2.03 1.77
C ILE A 58 -4.51 3.11 1.81
N GLY A 59 -4.47 4.07 0.91
CA GLY A 59 -5.43 5.20 0.89
C GLY A 59 -6.77 4.89 0.24
N ILE A 60 -6.99 3.69 -0.32
CA ILE A 60 -8.21 3.42 -1.10
C ILE A 60 -9.50 3.55 -0.29
N PHE A 61 -9.47 3.28 1.03
CA PHE A 61 -10.69 3.35 1.85
C PHE A 61 -11.26 4.76 1.95
N LEU A 62 -10.46 5.78 1.67
CA LEU A 62 -10.88 7.18 1.71
C LEU A 62 -11.56 7.61 0.40
N THR A 63 -11.59 6.75 -0.60
CA THR A 63 -12.09 7.07 -1.92
C THR A 63 -13.46 6.46 -2.20
N ASP A 64 -14.13 6.98 -3.22
CA ASP A 64 -15.41 6.48 -3.71
C ASP A 64 -15.16 5.48 -4.84
N ALA A 65 -15.19 4.20 -4.52
CA ALA A 65 -15.02 3.10 -5.46
C ALA A 65 -15.84 1.89 -4.98
N PRO A 66 -17.17 1.94 -5.12
CA PRO A 66 -18.05 0.91 -4.54
C PRO A 66 -17.82 -0.49 -5.14
N GLY A 67 -17.30 -0.57 -6.37
CA GLY A 67 -16.98 -1.86 -7.00
C GLY A 67 -15.92 -2.67 -6.25
N ILE A 68 -15.10 -2.02 -5.42
CA ILE A 68 -14.12 -2.66 -4.54
C ILE A 68 -14.39 -2.34 -3.07
N PHE A 69 -15.63 -2.02 -2.74
CA PHE A 69 -16.09 -1.78 -1.37
C PHE A 69 -15.44 -0.57 -0.69
N CYS A 70 -15.07 0.45 -1.48
CA CYS A 70 -14.57 1.73 -0.96
C CYS A 70 -15.72 2.73 -0.95
N PHE A 71 -16.09 3.22 0.23
CA PHE A 71 -17.24 4.11 0.42
C PHE A 71 -16.82 5.46 1.02
N GLY A 72 -15.61 5.93 0.71
CA GLY A 72 -15.17 7.26 1.06
C GLY A 72 -15.77 8.32 0.12
N ASP A 73 -15.32 9.55 0.25
CA ASP A 73 -15.89 10.69 -0.50
C ASP A 73 -14.91 11.30 -1.52
N LYS A 74 -13.66 10.88 -1.54
CA LYS A 74 -12.65 11.42 -2.45
C LYS A 74 -12.64 10.67 -3.78
N PRO A 75 -12.23 11.32 -4.87
CA PRO A 75 -12.05 10.61 -6.15
C PRO A 75 -11.00 9.52 -6.03
N TYR A 76 -11.24 8.38 -6.69
CA TYR A 76 -10.31 7.23 -6.60
C TYR A 76 -8.90 7.59 -7.03
N ILE A 77 -8.76 8.48 -8.03
CA ILE A 77 -7.44 8.91 -8.53
C ILE A 77 -6.57 9.53 -7.43
N CYS A 78 -7.18 9.99 -6.35
CA CYS A 78 -6.46 10.61 -5.23
C CYS A 78 -5.89 9.61 -4.23
N HIS A 79 -6.13 8.30 -4.39
CA HIS A 79 -5.74 7.32 -3.37
C HIS A 79 -4.24 7.31 -3.07
N GLY A 80 -3.39 7.58 -4.07
CA GLY A 80 -1.95 7.66 -3.86
C GLY A 80 -1.55 8.80 -2.91
N TYR A 81 -2.09 9.98 -3.12
CA TYR A 81 -1.82 11.14 -2.25
C TYR A 81 -2.40 10.93 -0.86
N LEU A 82 -3.61 10.40 -0.77
CA LEU A 82 -4.27 10.16 0.52
C LEU A 82 -3.51 9.14 1.35
N GLY A 83 -3.08 8.06 0.72
CA GLY A 83 -2.25 7.06 1.40
C GLY A 83 -0.88 7.60 1.80
N ALA A 84 -0.27 8.43 0.94
CA ALA A 84 1.01 9.05 1.26
C ALA A 84 0.91 9.94 2.49
N ASP A 85 -0.17 10.70 2.64
CA ASP A 85 -0.38 11.54 3.83
C ASP A 85 -0.47 10.69 5.10
N LEU A 86 -1.17 9.56 5.05
CA LEU A 86 -1.23 8.62 6.18
C LEU A 86 0.16 8.11 6.55
N LEU A 87 0.96 7.74 5.56
CA LEU A 87 2.31 7.21 5.80
C LEU A 87 3.26 8.27 6.34
N ARG A 88 3.11 9.53 5.92
CA ARG A 88 3.88 10.65 6.49
C ARG A 88 3.54 10.85 7.97
N GLU A 89 2.26 10.77 8.31
CA GLU A 89 1.82 10.86 9.71
C GLU A 89 2.37 9.71 10.55
N GLU A 90 2.49 8.52 9.96
CA GLU A 90 3.07 7.35 10.64
C GLU A 90 4.59 7.43 10.74
N GLY A 91 5.24 8.40 10.11
CA GLY A 91 6.68 8.59 10.18
C GLY A 91 7.47 7.87 9.10
N PHE A 92 6.85 7.55 7.97
CA PHE A 92 7.47 6.78 6.88
C PHE A 92 7.50 7.55 5.57
N PRO A 93 8.30 8.65 5.46
CA PRO A 93 8.29 9.51 4.27
C PRO A 93 8.78 8.82 2.99
N ARG A 94 9.70 7.85 3.07
CA ARG A 94 10.16 7.12 1.88
C ARG A 94 9.04 6.24 1.32
N HIS A 95 8.32 5.54 2.20
CA HIS A 95 7.17 4.71 1.82
C HIS A 95 6.05 5.59 1.26
N ALA A 96 5.87 6.77 1.82
CA ALA A 96 4.89 7.74 1.33
C ALA A 96 5.18 8.16 -0.12
N LEU A 97 6.44 8.38 -0.48
CA LEU A 97 6.80 8.73 -1.87
C LEU A 97 6.41 7.63 -2.86
N VAL A 98 6.61 6.37 -2.50
CA VAL A 98 6.20 5.25 -3.36
C VAL A 98 4.68 5.25 -3.52
N CYS A 99 3.95 5.41 -2.43
CA CYS A 99 2.49 5.47 -2.44
C CYS A 99 1.99 6.62 -3.32
N GLU A 100 2.56 7.79 -3.20
CA GLU A 100 2.16 8.99 -3.95
C GLU A 100 2.42 8.84 -5.45
N ARG A 101 3.48 8.13 -5.84
CA ARG A 101 3.98 8.10 -7.23
C ARG A 101 3.65 6.83 -8.00
N HIS A 102 2.98 5.88 -7.36
CA HIS A 102 2.66 4.61 -8.05
C HIS A 102 1.63 4.74 -9.16
#